data_33aee1f62ec842055b0491929783fba4
#
_entry.id   33aee1f62ec842055b0491929783fba4
#
_cell.length_a   1.000
_cell.length_b   1.000
_cell.length_c   1.000
_cell.angle_alpha   90.00
_cell.angle_beta   90.00
_cell.angle_gamma   90.00
#
_symmetry.space_group_name_H-M   'P 1'
#
loop_
_entity.id
_entity.type
_entity.pdbx_description
1 polymer ?
#
loop_
_entity_poly.entity_id
_entity_poly.type
_entity_poly.pdbx_seq_one_letter_code
_entity_poly.pdbx_strand_id
1 'polypeptide(L)'
;MTIIDVAIIGGGASGATTAFHLARKNKNVCILEKNISSPEKTCGGGMSAAVQNWFPFKLLPIVDEVIKNVEFSWCNTDKVVAELSGSSPFWIVKREKLDSFLLDQALNSGCNLLTNFNVVDVKKKSNVWYITALDGRQIEARAVVIADGSQ
;
A
#
# COMPACT_ATOMS: atom_id res chain seq x y z
N MET A 1 7.18 -25.44 -10.54
CA MET A 1 6.60 -24.20 -9.98
C MET A 1 7.30 -23.01 -10.62
N THR A 2 6.57 -22.02 -11.10
CA THR A 2 7.18 -20.83 -11.71
C THR A 2 7.67 -19.94 -10.57
N ILE A 3 8.97 -19.62 -10.54
CA ILE A 3 9.57 -18.74 -9.54
C ILE A 3 8.95 -17.34 -9.69
N ILE A 4 8.46 -16.77 -8.61
CA ILE A 4 7.93 -15.41 -8.55
C ILE A 4 9.08 -14.41 -8.72
N ASP A 5 8.92 -13.37 -9.54
CA ASP A 5 9.95 -12.34 -9.67
C ASP A 5 10.06 -11.52 -8.38
N VAL A 6 8.91 -11.08 -7.84
CA VAL A 6 8.87 -10.29 -6.59
C VAL A 6 7.74 -10.75 -5.70
N ALA A 7 8.06 -11.20 -4.50
CA ALA A 7 7.10 -11.40 -3.42
C ALA A 7 7.01 -10.13 -2.57
N ILE A 8 5.80 -9.69 -2.26
CA ILE A 8 5.55 -8.48 -1.46
C ILE A 8 4.82 -8.90 -0.19
N ILE A 9 5.42 -8.66 0.96
CA ILE A 9 4.84 -8.98 2.27
C ILE A 9 4.02 -7.78 2.74
N GLY A 10 2.71 -7.95 2.81
CA GLY A 10 1.73 -6.94 3.17
C GLY A 10 1.02 -6.32 1.96
N GLY A 11 -0.32 -6.31 2.00
CA GLY A 11 -1.23 -5.82 0.96
C GLY A 11 -1.79 -4.41 1.20
N GLY A 12 -1.21 -3.65 2.15
CA GLY A 12 -1.60 -2.26 2.38
C GLY A 12 -1.18 -1.31 1.26
N ALA A 13 -1.40 0.00 1.42
CA ALA A 13 -1.12 1.01 0.40
C ALA A 13 0.28 0.90 -0.21
N SER A 14 1.30 0.66 0.61
CA SER A 14 2.70 0.52 0.15
C SER A 14 2.91 -0.73 -0.71
N GLY A 15 2.45 -1.89 -0.23
CA GLY A 15 2.59 -3.15 -0.96
C GLY A 15 1.77 -3.17 -2.24
N ALA A 16 0.52 -2.73 -2.18
CA ALA A 16 -0.36 -2.65 -3.35
C ALA A 16 0.19 -1.69 -4.42
N THR A 17 0.69 -0.51 -4.03
CA THR A 17 1.34 0.42 -4.96
C THR A 17 2.57 -0.21 -5.62
N THR A 18 3.42 -0.86 -4.83
CA THR A 18 4.61 -1.56 -5.35
C THR A 18 4.22 -2.65 -6.34
N ALA A 19 3.23 -3.46 -5.99
CA ALA A 19 2.72 -4.53 -6.86
C ALA A 19 2.17 -3.98 -8.18
N PHE A 20 1.36 -2.92 -8.11
CA PHE A 20 0.82 -2.24 -9.28
C PHE A 20 1.92 -1.83 -10.27
N HIS A 21 2.93 -1.12 -9.80
CA HIS A 21 4.01 -0.62 -10.66
C HIS A 21 4.88 -1.75 -11.24
N LEU A 22 5.12 -2.81 -10.48
CA LEU A 22 5.90 -3.95 -10.94
C LEU A 22 5.12 -4.82 -11.94
N ALA A 23 3.84 -5.08 -11.70
CA ALA A 23 2.98 -5.83 -12.63
C ALA A 23 2.89 -5.14 -13.99
N ARG A 24 2.74 -3.81 -14.02
CA ARG A 24 2.78 -3.03 -15.26
C ARG A 24 4.11 -3.09 -16.01
N LYS A 25 5.17 -3.51 -15.36
CA LYS A 25 6.48 -3.80 -15.99
C LYS A 25 6.64 -5.27 -16.37
N ASN A 26 5.52 -6.01 -16.47
CA ASN A 26 5.47 -7.43 -16.81
C ASN A 26 6.27 -8.32 -15.84
N LYS A 27 6.35 -7.95 -14.57
CA LYS A 27 6.93 -8.80 -13.54
C LYS A 27 5.86 -9.74 -12.97
N ASN A 28 6.25 -10.99 -12.72
CA ASN A 28 5.42 -11.92 -11.98
C ASN A 28 5.48 -11.56 -10.48
N VAL A 29 4.42 -10.91 -10.00
CA VAL A 29 4.34 -10.35 -8.63
C VAL A 29 3.29 -11.09 -7.83
N CYS A 30 3.60 -11.39 -6.58
CA CYS A 30 2.66 -11.95 -5.62
C CYS A 30 2.68 -11.16 -4.32
N ILE A 31 1.51 -10.68 -3.90
CA ILE A 31 1.30 -10.08 -2.58
C ILE A 31 0.95 -11.20 -1.59
N LEU A 32 1.60 -11.18 -0.43
CA LEU A 32 1.38 -12.09 0.69
C LEU A 32 0.74 -11.30 1.82
N GLU A 33 -0.54 -11.52 2.05
CA GLU A 33 -1.31 -10.78 3.06
C GLU A 33 -1.79 -11.72 4.17
N LYS A 34 -1.53 -11.35 5.42
CA LYS A 34 -1.92 -12.15 6.59
C LYS A 34 -3.43 -12.18 6.83
N ASN A 35 -4.14 -11.14 6.41
CA ASN A 35 -5.58 -11.00 6.62
C ASN A 35 -6.38 -11.31 5.34
N ILE A 36 -7.65 -11.65 5.51
CA ILE A 36 -8.60 -11.80 4.39
C ILE A 36 -9.09 -10.44 3.92
N SER A 37 -9.27 -9.51 4.84
CA SER A 37 -9.72 -8.14 4.59
C SER A 37 -8.71 -7.14 5.15
N SER A 38 -8.67 -5.95 4.59
CA SER A 38 -7.83 -4.87 5.13
C SER A 38 -8.32 -4.53 6.53
N PRO A 39 -7.50 -4.70 7.59
CA PRO A 39 -7.90 -4.32 8.93
C PRO A 39 -8.04 -2.80 9.03
N GLU A 40 -8.89 -2.35 9.95
CA GLU A 40 -8.94 -0.95 10.33
C GLU A 40 -7.56 -0.49 10.79
N LYS A 41 -7.04 0.55 10.17
CA LYS A 41 -5.71 1.10 10.48
C LYS A 41 -5.87 2.48 11.12
N THR A 42 -5.28 2.67 12.27
CA THR A 42 -5.23 3.98 12.92
C THR A 42 -4.43 4.95 12.05
N CYS A 43 -5.13 5.82 11.34
CA CYS A 43 -4.52 6.82 10.46
C CYS A 43 -5.51 7.95 10.21
N GLY A 44 -5.05 9.20 10.30
CA GLY A 44 -5.87 10.38 9.96
C GLY A 44 -6.23 10.51 8.49
N GLY A 45 -5.65 9.67 7.62
CA GLY A 45 -5.98 9.62 6.19
C GLY A 45 -5.51 10.83 5.39
N GLY A 46 -4.68 11.69 5.97
CA GLY A 46 -4.19 12.90 5.29
C GLY A 46 -3.10 12.58 4.28
N MET A 47 -3.23 13.11 3.05
CA MET A 47 -2.24 12.91 1.99
C MET A 47 -2.21 14.10 1.04
N SER A 48 -1.02 14.39 0.49
CA SER A 48 -0.87 15.39 -0.57
C SER A 48 -1.55 14.92 -1.85
N ALA A 49 -2.28 15.80 -2.51
CA ALA A 49 -2.87 15.51 -3.82
C ALA A 49 -1.80 15.22 -4.91
N ALA A 50 -0.54 15.61 -4.69
CA ALA A 50 0.56 15.30 -5.61
C ALA A 50 0.78 13.79 -5.80
N VAL A 51 0.31 12.93 -4.87
CA VAL A 51 0.35 11.48 -5.01
C VAL A 51 -0.38 10.99 -6.28
N GLN A 52 -1.35 11.77 -6.78
CA GLN A 52 -2.03 11.49 -8.04
C GLN A 52 -1.06 11.30 -9.22
N ASN A 53 0.07 11.99 -9.20
CA ASN A 53 1.05 11.93 -10.29
C ASN A 53 1.76 10.57 -10.38
N TRP A 54 1.64 9.73 -9.36
CA TRP A 54 2.25 8.40 -9.35
C TRP A 54 1.39 7.33 -10.02
N PHE A 55 0.12 7.67 -10.32
CA PHE A 55 -0.84 6.71 -10.85
C PHE A 55 -1.48 7.20 -12.15
N PRO A 56 -1.71 6.32 -13.14
CA PRO A 56 -2.41 6.65 -14.38
C PRO A 56 -3.93 6.71 -14.19
N PHE A 57 -4.46 6.19 -13.08
CA PHE A 57 -5.87 6.23 -12.71
C PHE A 57 -6.14 7.36 -11.72
N LYS A 58 -7.40 7.80 -11.64
CA LYS A 58 -7.80 8.87 -10.74
C LYS A 58 -8.04 8.34 -9.32
N LEU A 59 -7.45 9.02 -8.33
CA LEU A 59 -7.68 8.76 -6.90
C LEU A 59 -8.87 9.57 -6.34
N LEU A 60 -9.31 10.62 -7.03
CA LEU A 60 -10.40 11.48 -6.58
C LEU A 60 -11.68 10.72 -6.14
N PRO A 61 -12.10 9.61 -6.77
CA PRO A 61 -13.29 8.86 -6.34
C PRO A 61 -13.22 8.29 -4.91
N ILE A 62 -12.01 8.15 -4.35
CA ILE A 62 -11.83 7.64 -2.98
C ILE A 62 -11.51 8.76 -1.97
N VAL A 63 -11.46 10.01 -2.40
CA VAL A 63 -11.24 11.18 -1.54
C VAL A 63 -12.54 11.51 -0.82
N ASP A 64 -12.50 11.53 0.51
CA ASP A 64 -13.65 11.89 1.32
C ASP A 64 -13.75 13.42 1.46
N GLU A 65 -12.61 14.12 1.65
CA GLU A 65 -12.55 15.56 1.83
C GLU A 65 -11.33 16.20 1.15
N VAL A 66 -11.51 17.42 0.66
CA VAL A 66 -10.42 18.26 0.12
C VAL A 66 -10.16 19.40 1.08
N ILE A 67 -8.97 19.42 1.66
CA ILE A 67 -8.55 20.43 2.63
C ILE A 67 -7.84 21.59 1.91
N LYS A 68 -8.32 22.79 2.11
CA LYS A 68 -7.74 24.02 1.56
C LYS A 68 -7.06 24.87 2.62
N ASN A 69 -7.47 24.74 3.86
CA ASN A 69 -6.92 25.51 4.98
C ASN A 69 -6.47 24.59 6.10
N VAL A 70 -5.39 24.94 6.75
CA VAL A 70 -4.89 24.26 7.96
C VAL A 70 -4.71 25.29 9.06
N GLU A 71 -5.33 25.05 10.21
CA GLU A 71 -5.15 25.86 11.41
C GLU A 71 -4.07 25.23 12.29
N PHE A 72 -3.10 26.02 12.66
CA PHE A 72 -2.09 25.68 13.65
C PHE A 72 -2.37 26.49 14.92
N SER A 73 -2.25 25.86 16.08
CA SER A 73 -2.34 26.54 17.38
C SER A 73 -1.25 26.10 18.32
N TRP A 74 -0.76 27.00 19.14
CA TRP A 74 0.18 26.70 20.22
C TRP A 74 -0.56 26.86 21.57
N CYS A 75 -0.56 25.82 22.39
CA CYS A 75 -1.25 25.81 23.72
C CYS A 75 -2.70 26.29 23.64
N ASN A 76 -3.45 25.96 22.58
CA ASN A 76 -4.81 26.45 22.29
C ASN A 76 -4.95 27.98 22.17
N THR A 77 -3.85 28.69 22.04
CA THR A 77 -3.75 30.13 21.73
C THR A 77 -3.03 30.31 20.38
N ASP A 78 -2.64 31.51 20.04
CA ASP A 78 -1.76 31.82 18.90
C ASP A 78 -2.13 31.04 17.61
N LYS A 79 -3.38 31.17 17.20
CA LYS A 79 -3.90 30.50 16.01
C LYS A 79 -3.38 31.14 14.74
N VAL A 80 -2.84 30.30 13.85
CA VAL A 80 -2.44 30.68 12.50
C VAL A 80 -3.17 29.81 11.49
N VAL A 81 -3.85 30.42 10.54
CA VAL A 81 -4.50 29.71 9.44
C VAL A 81 -3.61 29.84 8.20
N ALA A 82 -3.18 28.72 7.66
CA ALA A 82 -2.46 28.65 6.41
C ALA A 82 -3.40 28.20 5.29
N GLU A 83 -3.50 28.98 4.23
CA GLU A 83 -4.18 28.59 3.02
C GLU A 83 -3.25 27.76 2.13
N LEU A 84 -3.70 26.58 1.73
CA LEU A 84 -2.97 25.70 0.86
C LEU A 84 -3.20 26.11 -0.60
N SER A 85 -2.14 26.28 -1.37
CA SER A 85 -2.21 26.69 -2.77
C SER A 85 -2.70 25.56 -3.67
N GLY A 86 -3.49 25.91 -4.71
CA GLY A 86 -4.02 24.97 -5.70
C GLY A 86 -5.49 24.63 -5.50
N SER A 87 -6.08 24.00 -6.49
CA SER A 87 -7.52 23.65 -6.49
C SER A 87 -7.87 22.49 -5.57
N SER A 88 -6.92 21.60 -5.27
CA SER A 88 -7.15 20.40 -4.46
C SER A 88 -5.83 19.96 -3.80
N PRO A 89 -5.28 20.76 -2.87
CA PRO A 89 -3.90 20.63 -2.43
C PRO A 89 -3.67 19.45 -1.48
N PHE A 90 -4.66 19.13 -0.64
CA PHE A 90 -4.54 18.09 0.36
C PHE A 90 -5.85 17.31 0.50
N TRP A 91 -5.76 16.00 0.63
CA TRP A 91 -6.89 15.08 0.68
C TRP A 91 -6.98 14.35 2.00
N ILE A 92 -8.21 14.12 2.44
CA ILE A 92 -8.51 13.15 3.48
C ILE A 92 -9.18 11.94 2.83
N VAL A 93 -8.68 10.76 3.15
CA VAL A 93 -9.19 9.49 2.65
C VAL A 93 -9.34 8.49 3.80
N LYS A 94 -10.32 7.62 3.74
CA LYS A 94 -10.39 6.46 4.63
C LYS A 94 -9.38 5.42 4.17
N ARG A 95 -8.53 4.95 5.09
CA ARG A 95 -7.48 3.98 4.78
C ARG A 95 -8.02 2.69 4.18
N GLU A 96 -9.16 2.20 4.66
CA GLU A 96 -9.82 1.03 4.09
C GLU A 96 -10.15 1.21 2.61
N LYS A 97 -10.71 2.36 2.23
CA LYS A 97 -11.02 2.68 0.83
C LYS A 97 -9.75 2.80 -0.01
N LEU A 98 -8.72 3.47 0.51
CA LEU A 98 -7.46 3.65 -0.20
C LEU A 98 -6.76 2.30 -0.40
N ASP A 99 -6.60 1.53 0.69
CA ASP A 99 -5.86 0.26 0.66
C ASP A 99 -6.56 -0.75 -0.28
N SER A 100 -7.89 -0.89 -0.19
CA SER A 100 -8.66 -1.78 -1.09
C SER A 100 -8.61 -1.31 -2.53
N PHE A 101 -8.80 -0.02 -2.78
CA PHE A 101 -8.75 0.52 -4.14
C PHE A 101 -7.39 0.28 -4.80
N LEU A 102 -6.29 0.54 -4.09
CA LEU A 102 -4.93 0.30 -4.63
C LEU A 102 -4.66 -1.19 -4.85
N LEU A 103 -5.16 -2.05 -3.95
CA LEU A 103 -5.05 -3.50 -4.11
C LEU A 103 -5.80 -3.97 -5.36
N ASP A 104 -7.01 -3.49 -5.60
CA ASP A 104 -7.79 -3.80 -6.79
C ASP A 104 -7.07 -3.36 -8.07
N GLN A 105 -6.45 -2.17 -8.08
CA GLN A 105 -5.65 -1.72 -9.21
C GLN A 105 -4.43 -2.62 -9.47
N ALA A 106 -3.79 -3.12 -8.41
CA ALA A 106 -2.68 -4.06 -8.51
C ALA A 106 -3.13 -5.40 -9.10
N LEU A 107 -4.24 -5.96 -8.60
CA LEU A 107 -4.83 -7.21 -9.10
C LEU A 107 -5.24 -7.08 -10.57
N ASN A 108 -5.91 -6.00 -10.93
CA ASN A 108 -6.30 -5.70 -12.32
C ASN A 108 -5.09 -5.53 -13.26
N SER A 109 -3.92 -5.22 -12.70
CA SER A 109 -2.65 -5.13 -13.45
C SER A 109 -1.92 -6.47 -13.59
N GLY A 110 -2.49 -7.57 -13.05
CA GLY A 110 -1.99 -8.93 -13.21
C GLY A 110 -1.10 -9.42 -12.07
N CYS A 111 -1.08 -8.76 -10.90
CA CYS A 111 -0.43 -9.34 -9.74
C CYS A 111 -1.31 -10.43 -9.09
N ASN A 112 -0.66 -11.36 -8.39
CA ASN A 112 -1.33 -12.38 -7.60
C ASN A 112 -1.43 -11.94 -6.13
N LEU A 113 -2.46 -12.45 -5.43
CA LEU A 113 -2.68 -12.22 -4.00
C LEU A 113 -2.85 -13.57 -3.29
N LEU A 114 -2.09 -13.79 -2.24
CA LEU A 114 -2.31 -14.88 -1.30
C LEU A 114 -2.72 -14.29 0.05
N THR A 115 -3.97 -14.49 0.41
CA THR A 115 -4.51 -14.12 1.73
C THR A 115 -4.28 -15.24 2.75
N ASN A 116 -4.46 -14.93 4.03
CA ASN A 116 -4.12 -15.86 5.13
C ASN A 116 -2.67 -16.39 5.04
N PHE A 117 -1.77 -15.58 4.50
CA PHE A 117 -0.37 -15.93 4.40
C PHE A 117 0.44 -15.12 5.42
N ASN A 118 0.40 -15.57 6.68
CA ASN A 118 1.13 -14.93 7.77
C ASN A 118 2.60 -15.33 7.72
N VAL A 119 3.43 -14.47 7.15
CA VAL A 119 4.87 -14.72 6.99
C VAL A 119 5.55 -14.73 8.35
N VAL A 120 6.31 -15.79 8.64
CA VAL A 120 7.06 -15.95 9.89
C VAL A 120 8.57 -16.10 9.66
N ASP A 121 8.99 -16.41 8.45
CA ASP A 121 10.41 -16.58 8.13
C ASP A 121 10.70 -16.21 6.67
N VAL A 122 11.82 -15.53 6.46
CA VAL A 122 12.33 -15.15 5.14
C VAL A 122 13.83 -15.43 5.08
N LYS A 123 14.21 -16.38 4.25
CA LYS A 123 15.59 -16.83 4.11
C LYS A 123 16.05 -16.76 2.67
N LYS A 124 17.27 -16.31 2.45
CA LYS A 124 17.93 -16.37 1.15
C LYS A 124 18.85 -17.60 1.08
N LYS A 125 18.68 -18.39 0.01
CA LYS A 125 19.60 -19.47 -0.34
C LYS A 125 20.00 -19.28 -1.80
N SER A 126 21.30 -19.14 -2.04
CA SER A 126 21.82 -18.77 -3.37
C SER A 126 21.16 -17.48 -3.88
N ASN A 127 20.47 -17.52 -5.00
CA ASN A 127 19.79 -16.38 -5.62
C ASN A 127 18.26 -16.42 -5.46
N VAL A 128 17.73 -17.24 -4.56
CA VAL A 128 16.30 -17.42 -4.33
C VAL A 128 15.98 -17.12 -2.87
N TRP A 129 14.88 -16.40 -2.66
CA TRP A 129 14.28 -16.15 -1.37
C TRP A 129 13.18 -17.18 -1.10
N TYR A 130 13.22 -17.76 0.07
CA TYR A 130 12.23 -18.69 0.61
C TYR A 130 11.43 -17.95 1.67
N ILE A 131 10.13 -17.79 1.43
CA ILE A 131 9.20 -17.10 2.32
C ILE A 131 8.26 -18.15 2.91
N THR A 132 8.27 -18.31 4.22
CA THR A 132 7.51 -19.33 4.93
C THR A 132 6.40 -18.71 5.75
N ALA A 133 5.18 -19.22 5.59
CA ALA A 133 4.02 -18.83 6.38
C ALA A 133 3.92 -19.65 7.67
N LEU A 134 3.16 -19.16 8.65
CA LEU A 134 2.92 -19.81 9.94
C LEU A 134 2.29 -21.21 9.80
N ASP A 135 1.49 -21.42 8.77
CA ASP A 135 0.84 -22.71 8.47
C ASP A 135 1.74 -23.70 7.69
N GLY A 136 3.02 -23.34 7.46
CA GLY A 136 3.99 -24.16 6.78
C GLY A 136 4.01 -24.01 5.25
N ARG A 137 3.08 -23.25 4.65
CA ARG A 137 3.18 -22.93 3.22
C ARG A 137 4.47 -22.16 2.93
N GLN A 138 5.07 -22.45 1.80
CA GLN A 138 6.31 -21.80 1.38
C GLN A 138 6.22 -21.36 -0.08
N ILE A 139 6.76 -20.20 -0.39
CA ILE A 139 6.93 -19.71 -1.75
C ILE A 139 8.37 -19.30 -2.01
N GLU A 140 8.74 -19.32 -3.29
CA GLU A 140 10.06 -18.94 -3.77
C GLU A 140 9.97 -17.69 -4.64
N ALA A 141 10.86 -16.72 -4.40
CA ALA A 141 10.92 -15.48 -5.16
C ALA A 141 12.39 -15.06 -5.43
N ARG A 142 12.58 -14.31 -6.53
CA ARG A 142 13.88 -13.72 -6.85
C ARG A 142 14.19 -12.49 -5.99
N ALA A 143 13.15 -11.75 -5.60
CA ALA A 143 13.24 -10.60 -4.72
C ALA A 143 12.07 -10.56 -3.73
N VAL A 144 12.28 -9.92 -2.59
CA VAL A 144 11.26 -9.71 -1.56
C VAL A 144 11.18 -8.22 -1.22
N VAL A 145 9.97 -7.71 -1.13
CA VAL A 145 9.67 -6.38 -0.61
C VAL A 145 8.90 -6.55 0.71
N ILE A 146 9.38 -5.92 1.77
CA ILE A 146 8.73 -5.90 3.07
C ILE A 146 7.89 -4.62 3.15
N ALA A 147 6.57 -4.78 3.26
CA ALA A 147 5.57 -3.72 3.30
C ALA A 147 4.47 -4.02 4.35
N ASP A 148 4.85 -4.70 5.43
CA ASP A 148 3.97 -5.23 6.48
C ASP A 148 3.42 -4.15 7.43
N GLY A 149 3.93 -2.92 7.32
CA GLY A 149 3.51 -1.77 8.12
C GLY A 149 4.16 -1.72 9.50
N SER A 150 3.68 -0.79 10.32
CA SER A 150 4.06 -0.69 11.74
C SER A 150 3.16 -1.61 12.58
N GLN A 151 3.77 -2.44 13.39
CA GLN A 151 3.08 -3.21 14.45
C GLN A 151 3.44 -2.65 15.81
#